data_81582c6ec49b838f5c2b6f0939a7e8d0
#
_entry.id   81582c6ec49b838f5c2b6f0939a7e8d0
#
_cell.length_a   1.000
_cell.length_b   1.000
_cell.length_c   1.000
_cell.angle_alpha   90.00
_cell.angle_beta   90.00
_cell.angle_gamma   90.00
#
_symmetry.space_group_name_H-M   'P 1'
#
loop_
_entity.id
_entity.type
_entity.pdbx_description
1 polymer ?
#
loop_
_entity_poly.entity_id
_entity_poly.type
_entity_poly.pdbx_seq_one_letter_code
_entity_poly.pdbx_strand_id
1 'polypeptide(L)'
;MSLSGLRDELAQVRTKKKEFLEQIERIVPWGRWIAMIKPCYYKGERGNKPYDLELMLRLYLLQNLYNLSDEATVAEAMDSRAFSEFCGVESSNQVPDGDTLGRFRNILVHNGLQEQLFAQVIKLLREKGLLLKKGTIVDSTIIAAPSSTKNQDKQRDPDAHQVKKGNEWHFGYKAHIGVDKDSGLVHTLKVTAANVHDVTMTSKLLTGEETVVYGDSGYLGAEKREDAIITNHSGKHIRYKINRRPSQMKKGSARSQAQLKRREHEKSSVRAKVEHVFGVVKGLFRYRKTRYRGLRKQTAKLNMLFALANLILADRRCLLA
;
A
#
# COMPACT_ATOMS: atom_id res chain seq x y z
N MET A 1 5.18 31.00 35.65
CA MET A 1 4.96 30.77 34.22
C MET A 1 3.48 30.88 33.92
N SER A 2 3.05 31.63 32.93
CA SER A 2 1.65 31.70 32.57
C SER A 2 1.27 30.43 31.78
N LEU A 3 0.01 29.99 31.85
CA LEU A 3 -0.50 28.85 31.09
C LEU A 3 -0.30 29.01 29.56
N SER A 4 -0.25 30.26 29.07
CA SER A 4 0.08 30.58 27.67
C SER A 4 1.55 30.28 27.34
N GLY A 5 2.50 30.64 28.20
CA GLY A 5 3.92 30.34 28.00
C GLY A 5 4.21 28.84 27.96
N LEU A 6 3.54 28.06 28.82
CA LEU A 6 3.64 26.59 28.80
C LEU A 6 3.08 25.98 27.50
N ARG A 7 2.01 26.54 26.95
CA ARG A 7 1.47 26.13 25.65
C ARG A 7 2.45 26.37 24.51
N ASP A 8 3.13 27.52 24.52
CA ASP A 8 4.09 27.88 23.47
C ASP A 8 5.37 27.05 23.55
N GLU A 9 5.87 26.75 24.76
CA GLU A 9 7.00 25.83 24.95
C GLU A 9 6.67 24.41 24.50
N LEU A 10 5.48 23.89 24.86
CA LEU A 10 5.03 22.57 24.41
C LEU A 10 4.77 22.52 22.89
N ALA A 11 4.43 23.65 22.24
CA ALA A 11 4.29 23.73 20.79
C ALA A 11 5.63 23.53 20.05
N GLN A 12 6.74 23.90 20.71
CA GLN A 12 8.09 23.76 20.14
C GLN A 12 8.67 22.36 20.28
N VAL A 13 8.11 21.48 21.13
CA VAL A 13 8.61 20.12 21.31
C VAL A 13 8.37 19.31 20.04
N ARG A 14 9.46 18.93 19.36
CA ARG A 14 9.44 18.05 18.19
C ARG A 14 9.44 16.60 18.64
N THR A 15 8.34 15.91 18.38
CA THR A 15 8.23 14.46 18.56
C THR A 15 8.36 13.75 17.21
N LYS A 16 8.82 12.49 17.19
CA LYS A 16 8.85 11.67 15.98
C LYS A 16 7.49 11.55 15.29
N LYS A 17 6.40 11.59 16.08
CA LYS A 17 5.03 11.57 15.55
C LYS A 17 4.73 12.88 14.80
N LYS A 18 5.10 14.02 15.35
CA LYS A 18 4.92 15.33 14.72
C LYS A 18 5.75 15.44 13.43
N GLU A 19 7.04 15.11 13.50
CA GLU A 19 7.93 15.11 12.32
C GLU A 19 7.39 14.22 11.18
N PHE A 20 6.87 13.05 11.51
CA PHE A 20 6.26 12.16 10.51
C PHE A 20 4.99 12.75 9.90
N LEU A 21 4.13 13.40 10.68
CA LEU A 21 2.93 14.05 10.18
C LEU A 21 3.25 15.31 9.35
N GLU A 22 4.27 16.08 9.73
CA GLU A 22 4.82 17.18 8.91
C GLU A 22 5.34 16.67 7.55
N GLN A 23 6.00 15.49 7.54
CA GLN A 23 6.39 14.84 6.30
C GLN A 23 5.15 14.51 5.44
N ILE A 24 4.10 13.90 6.03
CA ILE A 24 2.86 13.56 5.34
C ILE A 24 2.18 14.82 4.78
N GLU A 25 2.15 15.91 5.55
CA GLU A 25 1.61 17.21 5.12
C GLU A 25 2.27 17.70 3.84
N ARG A 26 3.59 17.60 3.76
CA ARG A 26 4.39 18.07 2.62
C ARG A 26 4.22 17.20 1.37
N ILE A 27 4.13 15.87 1.52
CA ILE A 27 4.19 14.94 0.38
C ILE A 27 2.83 14.58 -0.21
N VAL A 28 1.75 14.73 0.56
CA VAL A 28 0.40 14.41 0.07
C VAL A 28 -0.09 15.51 -0.87
N PRO A 29 -0.57 15.16 -2.07
CA PRO A 29 -1.08 16.14 -3.03
C PRO A 29 -2.53 16.54 -2.67
N TRP A 30 -2.72 17.24 -1.54
CA TRP A 30 -4.01 17.57 -0.94
C TRP A 30 -5.02 18.13 -1.94
N GLY A 31 -4.66 19.18 -2.67
CA GLY A 31 -5.58 19.84 -3.62
C GLY A 31 -6.08 18.88 -4.70
N ARG A 32 -5.20 18.00 -5.24
CA ARG A 32 -5.60 16.99 -6.24
C ARG A 32 -6.53 15.95 -5.64
N TRP A 33 -6.25 15.46 -4.43
CA TRP A 33 -7.05 14.43 -3.78
C TRP A 33 -8.42 14.96 -3.35
N ILE A 34 -8.48 16.18 -2.78
CA ILE A 34 -9.72 16.85 -2.43
C ILE A 34 -10.58 17.06 -3.69
N ALA A 35 -10.00 17.55 -4.79
CA ALA A 35 -10.73 17.75 -6.05
C ALA A 35 -11.33 16.44 -6.60
N MET A 36 -10.64 15.31 -6.43
CA MET A 36 -11.14 13.99 -6.86
C MET A 36 -12.27 13.46 -5.98
N ILE A 37 -12.24 13.75 -4.67
CA ILE A 37 -13.24 13.25 -3.71
C ILE A 37 -14.50 14.14 -3.71
N LYS A 38 -14.33 15.44 -3.88
CA LYS A 38 -15.39 16.45 -3.76
C LYS A 38 -16.68 16.12 -4.53
N PRO A 39 -16.67 15.63 -5.76
CA PRO A 39 -17.89 15.29 -6.52
C PRO A 39 -18.73 14.18 -5.86
N CYS A 40 -18.09 13.29 -5.09
CA CYS A 40 -18.74 12.17 -4.42
C CYS A 40 -19.08 12.46 -2.95
N TYR A 41 -18.63 13.59 -2.44
CA TYR A 41 -18.88 14.01 -1.05
C TYR A 41 -20.22 14.72 -0.92
N TYR A 42 -20.81 14.67 0.29
CA TYR A 42 -22.13 15.26 0.56
C TYR A 42 -22.16 16.76 0.28
N LYS A 43 -23.23 17.22 -0.39
CA LYS A 43 -23.43 18.64 -0.70
C LYS A 43 -24.12 19.43 0.42
N GLY A 44 -24.63 18.77 1.45
CA GLY A 44 -25.30 19.43 2.56
C GLY A 44 -26.69 20.01 2.24
N GLU A 45 -27.36 19.49 1.21
CA GLU A 45 -28.67 19.99 0.76
C GLU A 45 -29.83 19.62 1.73
N ARG A 46 -29.65 18.58 2.54
CA ARG A 46 -30.63 18.12 3.55
C ARG A 46 -29.92 17.61 4.81
N GLY A 47 -30.49 17.92 5.99
CA GLY A 47 -29.95 17.45 7.27
C GLY A 47 -28.80 18.28 7.82
N ASN A 48 -27.97 17.68 8.68
CA ASN A 48 -26.83 18.35 9.28
C ASN A 48 -25.78 18.69 8.23
N LYS A 49 -25.13 19.84 8.41
CA LYS A 49 -23.98 20.21 7.54
C LYS A 49 -22.89 19.13 7.60
N PRO A 50 -22.34 18.71 6.45
CA PRO A 50 -21.22 17.78 6.45
C PRO A 50 -19.99 18.43 7.09
N TYR A 51 -19.14 17.60 7.70
CA TYR A 51 -17.83 18.04 8.14
C TYR A 51 -16.99 18.49 6.94
N ASP A 52 -16.00 19.32 7.19
CA ASP A 52 -15.06 19.73 6.14
C ASP A 52 -14.41 18.52 5.48
N LEU A 53 -14.32 18.53 4.15
CA LEU A 53 -13.77 17.40 3.38
C LEU A 53 -12.28 17.18 3.67
N GLU A 54 -11.53 18.26 3.87
CA GLU A 54 -10.10 18.15 4.18
C GLU A 54 -9.90 17.51 5.55
N LEU A 55 -10.68 17.91 6.57
CA LEU A 55 -10.67 17.28 7.89
C LEU A 55 -10.97 15.76 7.77
N MET A 56 -12.01 15.39 7.03
CA MET A 56 -12.38 13.99 6.85
C MET A 56 -11.26 13.19 6.16
N LEU A 57 -10.58 13.77 5.17
CA LEU A 57 -9.45 13.16 4.51
C LEU A 57 -8.26 13.02 5.46
N ARG A 58 -7.95 14.03 6.27
CA ARG A 58 -6.87 14.00 7.27
C ARG A 58 -7.09 12.89 8.29
N LEU A 59 -8.29 12.78 8.86
CA LEU A 59 -8.67 11.68 9.76
C LEU A 59 -8.55 10.31 9.07
N TYR A 60 -9.02 10.19 7.83
CA TYR A 60 -8.88 8.96 7.06
C TYR A 60 -7.41 8.60 6.80
N LEU A 61 -6.53 9.57 6.57
CA LEU A 61 -5.08 9.31 6.44
C LEU A 61 -4.48 8.86 7.77
N LEU A 62 -4.80 9.48 8.91
CA LEU A 62 -4.37 9.03 10.23
C LEU A 62 -4.77 7.57 10.48
N GLN A 63 -6.03 7.22 10.17
CA GLN A 63 -6.54 5.86 10.26
C GLN A 63 -5.69 4.86 9.45
N ASN A 64 -5.22 5.26 8.28
CA ASN A 64 -4.41 4.42 7.41
C ASN A 64 -2.95 4.34 7.88
N LEU A 65 -2.34 5.46 8.25
CA LEU A 65 -0.94 5.56 8.66
C LEU A 65 -0.65 4.82 9.96
N TYR A 66 -1.61 4.85 10.90
CA TYR A 66 -1.45 4.24 12.24
C TYR A 66 -2.26 2.97 12.43
N ASN A 67 -2.96 2.51 11.37
CA ASN A 67 -3.81 1.32 11.40
C ASN A 67 -4.84 1.34 12.54
N LEU A 68 -5.54 2.45 12.73
CA LEU A 68 -6.53 2.64 13.77
C LEU A 68 -7.93 2.15 13.33
N SER A 69 -8.81 1.86 14.31
CA SER A 69 -10.24 1.72 14.06
C SER A 69 -10.90 3.10 13.89
N ASP A 70 -12.16 3.14 13.51
CA ASP A 70 -12.91 4.38 13.37
C ASP A 70 -12.94 5.13 14.71
N GLU A 71 -13.36 4.45 15.78
CA GLU A 71 -13.40 4.99 17.14
C GLU A 71 -12.01 5.41 17.66
N ALA A 72 -10.99 4.55 17.48
CA ALA A 72 -9.65 4.87 17.93
C ALA A 72 -9.05 6.08 17.18
N THR A 73 -9.42 6.28 15.91
CA THR A 73 -8.97 7.47 15.15
C THR A 73 -9.56 8.75 15.72
N VAL A 74 -10.83 8.73 16.05
CA VAL A 74 -11.54 9.87 16.65
C VAL A 74 -10.99 10.16 18.05
N ALA A 75 -10.83 9.14 18.90
CA ALA A 75 -10.26 9.30 20.23
C ALA A 75 -8.84 9.89 20.18
N GLU A 76 -7.96 9.31 19.35
CA GLU A 76 -6.59 9.82 19.17
C GLU A 76 -6.55 11.23 18.58
N ALA A 77 -7.50 11.62 17.73
CA ALA A 77 -7.58 12.99 17.21
C ALA A 77 -7.94 14.00 18.30
N MET A 78 -8.64 13.59 19.36
CA MET A 78 -8.96 14.43 20.53
C MET A 78 -7.82 14.43 21.55
N ASP A 79 -7.21 13.28 21.81
CA ASP A 79 -6.25 13.10 22.90
C ASP A 79 -4.78 13.42 22.49
N SER A 80 -4.43 13.21 21.22
CA SER A 80 -3.07 13.41 20.73
C SER A 80 -2.90 14.79 20.10
N ARG A 81 -2.12 15.65 20.75
CA ARG A 81 -1.79 16.98 20.22
C ARG A 81 -1.29 16.96 18.76
N ALA A 82 -0.39 16.02 18.44
CA ALA A 82 0.12 15.90 17.07
C ALA A 82 -0.97 15.56 16.05
N PHE A 83 -2.01 14.80 16.46
CA PHE A 83 -3.14 14.48 15.59
C PHE A 83 -4.11 15.65 15.47
N SER A 84 -4.38 16.34 16.59
CA SER A 84 -5.21 17.57 16.57
C SER A 84 -4.59 18.64 15.67
N GLU A 85 -3.29 18.90 15.82
CA GLU A 85 -2.54 19.85 14.97
C GLU A 85 -2.59 19.45 13.49
N PHE A 86 -2.36 18.16 13.17
CA PHE A 86 -2.42 17.65 11.80
C PHE A 86 -3.82 17.76 11.20
N CYS A 87 -4.88 17.58 12.00
CA CYS A 87 -6.27 17.71 11.55
C CYS A 87 -6.76 19.16 11.55
N GLY A 88 -6.03 20.11 12.12
CA GLY A 88 -6.48 21.49 12.28
C GLY A 88 -7.64 21.62 13.25
N VAL A 89 -7.70 20.80 14.31
CA VAL A 89 -8.79 20.73 15.29
C VAL A 89 -8.34 21.38 16.59
N GLU A 90 -9.11 22.34 17.08
CA GLU A 90 -8.84 23.05 18.33
C GLU A 90 -9.69 22.55 19.50
N SER A 91 -10.84 21.95 19.20
CA SER A 91 -11.78 21.44 20.20
C SER A 91 -12.39 20.11 19.79
N SER A 92 -12.82 19.31 20.77
CA SER A 92 -13.47 18.02 20.55
C SER A 92 -14.75 18.09 19.72
N ASN A 93 -15.47 19.22 19.77
CA ASN A 93 -16.69 19.43 19.00
C ASN A 93 -16.48 19.47 17.48
N GLN A 94 -15.24 19.69 17.03
CA GLN A 94 -14.89 19.72 15.61
C GLN A 94 -14.59 18.32 15.06
N VAL A 95 -14.39 17.33 15.94
CA VAL A 95 -14.07 15.96 15.53
C VAL A 95 -15.35 15.18 15.28
N PRO A 96 -15.53 14.53 14.10
CA PRO A 96 -16.68 13.68 13.84
C PRO A 96 -16.64 12.41 14.71
N ASP A 97 -17.79 11.78 14.86
CA ASP A 97 -17.86 10.44 15.47
C ASP A 97 -17.28 9.32 14.55
N GLY A 98 -17.04 8.14 15.12
CA GLY A 98 -16.51 7.00 14.39
C GLY A 98 -17.42 6.52 13.25
N ASP A 99 -18.74 6.60 13.42
CA ASP A 99 -19.71 6.24 12.38
C ASP A 99 -19.63 7.18 11.18
N THR A 100 -19.45 8.47 11.41
CA THR A 100 -19.27 9.47 10.35
C THR A 100 -17.98 9.21 9.57
N LEU A 101 -16.87 8.88 10.25
CA LEU A 101 -15.63 8.47 9.60
C LEU A 101 -15.82 7.16 8.81
N GLY A 102 -16.57 6.21 9.37
CA GLY A 102 -16.94 4.96 8.69
C GLY A 102 -17.76 5.18 7.42
N ARG A 103 -18.73 6.12 7.47
CA ARG A 103 -19.54 6.52 6.29
C ARG A 103 -18.66 7.18 5.22
N PHE A 104 -17.75 8.07 5.60
CA PHE A 104 -16.80 8.68 4.68
C PHE A 104 -15.96 7.62 3.97
N ARG A 105 -15.35 6.68 4.70
CA ARG A 105 -14.62 5.56 4.13
C ARG A 105 -15.48 4.76 3.14
N ASN A 106 -16.74 4.48 3.48
CA ASN A 106 -17.65 3.75 2.61
C ASN A 106 -17.96 4.51 1.31
N ILE A 107 -18.08 5.84 1.35
CA ILE A 107 -18.17 6.67 0.14
C ILE A 107 -16.96 6.47 -0.75
N LEU A 108 -15.75 6.53 -0.19
CA LEU A 108 -14.51 6.31 -0.96
C LEU A 108 -14.48 4.92 -1.59
N VAL A 109 -14.83 3.87 -0.83
CA VAL A 109 -14.85 2.47 -1.31
C VAL A 109 -15.92 2.29 -2.39
N HIS A 110 -17.11 2.88 -2.20
CA HIS A 110 -18.22 2.74 -3.16
C HIS A 110 -17.89 3.36 -4.52
N ASN A 111 -17.16 4.46 -4.52
CA ASN A 111 -16.79 5.17 -5.75
C ASN A 111 -15.41 4.76 -6.30
N GLY A 112 -14.72 3.77 -5.70
CA GLY A 112 -13.40 3.31 -6.15
C GLY A 112 -12.33 4.40 -6.08
N LEU A 113 -12.48 5.36 -5.14
CA LEU A 113 -11.61 6.53 -5.07
C LEU A 113 -10.19 6.17 -4.63
N GLN A 114 -9.99 5.15 -3.80
CA GLN A 114 -8.66 4.75 -3.36
C GLN A 114 -7.79 4.25 -4.53
N GLU A 115 -8.37 3.55 -5.49
CA GLU A 115 -7.68 3.12 -6.73
C GLU A 115 -7.33 4.32 -7.60
N GLN A 116 -8.24 5.29 -7.70
CA GLN A 116 -8.00 6.53 -8.44
C GLN A 116 -6.91 7.38 -7.76
N LEU A 117 -6.91 7.49 -6.44
CA LEU A 117 -5.87 8.18 -5.67
C LEU A 117 -4.51 7.51 -5.84
N PHE A 118 -4.44 6.17 -5.83
CA PHE A 118 -3.23 5.43 -6.15
C PHE A 118 -2.75 5.72 -7.58
N ALA A 119 -3.65 5.64 -8.57
CA ALA A 119 -3.33 5.95 -9.97
C ALA A 119 -2.82 7.39 -10.14
N GLN A 120 -3.39 8.34 -9.40
CA GLN A 120 -2.95 9.73 -9.40
C GLN A 120 -1.52 9.88 -8.84
N VAL A 121 -1.17 9.15 -7.78
CA VAL A 121 0.21 9.11 -7.26
C VAL A 121 1.16 8.52 -8.31
N ILE A 122 0.78 7.42 -8.97
CA ILE A 122 1.58 6.84 -10.06
C ILE A 122 1.82 7.86 -11.18
N LYS A 123 0.78 8.60 -11.56
CA LYS A 123 0.89 9.65 -12.57
C LYS A 123 1.89 10.73 -12.12
N LEU A 124 1.77 11.23 -10.89
CA LEU A 124 2.68 12.22 -10.32
C LEU A 124 4.14 11.75 -10.34
N LEU A 125 4.39 10.49 -9.94
CA LEU A 125 5.72 9.91 -9.92
C LEU A 125 6.30 9.72 -11.35
N ARG A 126 5.45 9.42 -12.33
CA ARG A 126 5.86 9.39 -13.75
C ARG A 126 6.22 10.77 -14.27
N GLU A 127 5.40 11.78 -13.99
CA GLU A 127 5.65 13.19 -14.38
C GLU A 127 6.98 13.69 -13.82
N LYS A 128 7.36 13.23 -12.62
CA LYS A 128 8.68 13.53 -12.00
C LYS A 128 9.81 12.61 -12.48
N GLY A 129 9.58 11.70 -13.43
CA GLY A 129 10.61 10.79 -13.97
C GLY A 129 11.03 9.68 -13.02
N LEU A 130 10.30 9.43 -11.94
CA LEU A 130 10.64 8.45 -10.89
C LEU A 130 10.16 7.03 -11.20
N LEU A 131 9.23 6.87 -12.13
CA LEU A 131 8.73 5.59 -12.60
C LEU A 131 9.09 5.40 -14.07
N LEU A 132 10.19 4.69 -14.32
CA LEU A 132 10.71 4.45 -15.68
C LEU A 132 10.05 3.27 -16.38
N LYS A 133 9.50 2.30 -15.62
CA LYS A 133 8.82 1.09 -16.07
C LYS A 133 9.61 0.22 -17.08
N LYS A 134 10.91 0.43 -17.20
CA LYS A 134 11.80 -0.36 -18.08
C LYS A 134 12.05 -1.78 -17.60
N GLY A 135 11.74 -2.05 -16.34
CA GLY A 135 11.82 -3.38 -15.73
C GLY A 135 10.95 -3.43 -14.49
N THR A 136 10.28 -4.57 -14.29
CA THR A 136 9.35 -4.79 -13.19
C THR A 136 9.81 -5.95 -12.31
N ILE A 137 9.75 -5.76 -11.01
CA ILE A 137 9.86 -6.81 -10.00
C ILE A 137 8.42 -7.19 -9.62
N VAL A 138 8.06 -8.46 -9.80
CA VAL A 138 6.78 -9.00 -9.34
C VAL A 138 6.96 -9.74 -8.03
N ASP A 139 6.12 -9.44 -7.07
CA ASP A 139 6.12 -10.14 -5.78
C ASP A 139 4.73 -10.06 -5.13
N SER A 140 4.53 -10.85 -4.08
CA SER A 140 3.27 -10.87 -3.34
C SER A 140 3.52 -10.95 -1.83
N THR A 141 2.55 -10.45 -1.08
CA THR A 141 2.57 -10.57 0.37
C THR A 141 1.21 -10.95 0.91
N ILE A 142 1.20 -11.83 1.93
CA ILE A 142 -0.04 -12.26 2.59
C ILE A 142 -0.41 -11.23 3.65
N ILE A 143 -1.68 -10.84 3.67
CA ILE A 143 -2.32 -10.07 4.73
C ILE A 143 -3.31 -11.01 5.42
N ALA A 144 -3.07 -11.31 6.69
CA ALA A 144 -3.89 -12.24 7.45
C ALA A 144 -5.30 -11.67 7.68
N ALA A 145 -6.33 -12.52 7.60
CA ALA A 145 -7.69 -12.19 8.03
C ALA A 145 -8.03 -12.92 9.36
N PRO A 146 -8.96 -12.39 10.15
CA PRO A 146 -9.44 -13.09 11.33
C PRO A 146 -10.02 -14.46 10.95
N SER A 147 -9.49 -15.53 11.55
CA SER A 147 -9.95 -16.90 11.32
C SER A 147 -11.08 -17.33 12.29
N SER A 148 -11.37 -16.50 13.30
CA SER A 148 -12.40 -16.78 14.30
C SER A 148 -13.80 -16.69 13.72
N THR A 149 -14.68 -17.58 14.13
CA THR A 149 -16.13 -17.57 13.88
C THR A 149 -16.93 -16.99 15.05
N LYS A 150 -16.23 -16.49 16.10
CA LYS A 150 -16.87 -15.85 17.27
C LYS A 150 -17.27 -14.40 16.97
N ASN A 151 -18.11 -14.22 15.98
CA ASN A 151 -18.67 -12.92 15.57
C ASN A 151 -20.18 -13.08 15.41
N GLN A 152 -20.89 -11.97 15.22
CA GLN A 152 -22.35 -11.94 15.09
C GLN A 152 -22.86 -12.91 14.01
N ASP A 153 -22.18 -12.97 12.85
CA ASP A 153 -22.59 -13.82 11.73
C ASP A 153 -22.11 -15.27 11.87
N LYS A 154 -21.35 -15.61 12.91
CA LYS A 154 -20.70 -16.93 13.14
C LYS A 154 -19.94 -17.46 11.90
N GLN A 155 -19.45 -16.59 11.05
CA GLN A 155 -18.79 -16.91 9.79
C GLN A 155 -17.45 -16.19 9.64
N ARG A 156 -16.52 -16.83 8.93
CA ARG A 156 -15.29 -16.20 8.46
C ARG A 156 -15.61 -15.26 7.29
N ASP A 157 -14.61 -14.45 6.92
CA ASP A 157 -14.68 -13.64 5.71
C ASP A 157 -14.78 -14.56 4.48
N PRO A 158 -15.89 -14.51 3.69
CA PRO A 158 -16.11 -15.42 2.57
C PRO A 158 -15.14 -15.19 1.40
N ASP A 159 -14.59 -14.00 1.26
CA ASP A 159 -13.64 -13.65 0.20
C ASP A 159 -12.19 -14.03 0.55
N ALA A 160 -11.91 -14.36 1.82
CA ALA A 160 -10.59 -14.75 2.28
C ALA A 160 -10.42 -16.27 2.21
N HIS A 161 -9.23 -16.76 1.82
CA HIS A 161 -8.94 -18.18 1.72
C HIS A 161 -7.64 -18.57 2.42
N GLN A 162 -7.46 -19.88 2.61
CA GLN A 162 -6.26 -20.44 3.22
C GLN A 162 -5.17 -20.68 2.17
N VAL A 163 -3.92 -20.45 2.57
CA VAL A 163 -2.74 -20.83 1.79
C VAL A 163 -1.67 -21.37 2.74
N LYS A 164 -0.94 -22.40 2.32
CA LYS A 164 0.20 -22.95 3.05
C LYS A 164 1.48 -22.27 2.56
N LYS A 165 2.24 -21.68 3.47
CA LYS A 165 3.57 -21.13 3.19
C LYS A 165 4.59 -21.74 4.14
N GLY A 166 5.52 -22.54 3.58
CA GLY A 166 6.34 -23.41 4.43
C GLY A 166 5.49 -24.44 5.17
N ASN A 167 5.61 -24.48 6.50
CA ASN A 167 4.82 -25.37 7.36
C ASN A 167 3.60 -24.68 7.99
N GLU A 168 3.37 -23.39 7.72
CA GLU A 168 2.30 -22.61 8.33
C GLU A 168 1.13 -22.38 7.38
N TRP A 169 -0.09 -22.44 7.93
CA TRP A 169 -1.31 -22.08 7.24
C TRP A 169 -1.68 -20.63 7.54
N HIS A 170 -1.93 -19.88 6.48
CA HIS A 170 -2.38 -18.49 6.55
C HIS A 170 -3.77 -18.37 5.94
N PHE A 171 -4.68 -17.70 6.67
CA PHE A 171 -6.01 -17.36 6.17
C PHE A 171 -6.06 -15.86 5.90
N GLY A 172 -6.45 -15.45 4.70
CA GLY A 172 -6.52 -14.03 4.36
C GLY A 172 -6.47 -13.74 2.86
N TYR A 173 -5.75 -12.68 2.52
CA TYR A 173 -5.61 -12.12 1.18
C TYR A 173 -4.14 -12.04 0.77
N LYS A 174 -3.90 -11.94 -0.53
CA LYS A 174 -2.60 -11.57 -1.09
C LYS A 174 -2.68 -10.20 -1.76
N ALA A 175 -1.67 -9.38 -1.49
CA ALA A 175 -1.37 -8.20 -2.29
C ALA A 175 -0.25 -8.55 -3.26
N HIS A 176 -0.55 -8.60 -4.55
CA HIS A 176 0.41 -8.80 -5.63
C HIS A 176 0.80 -7.44 -6.17
N ILE A 177 2.09 -7.17 -6.28
CA ILE A 177 2.61 -5.86 -6.70
C ILE A 177 3.59 -5.99 -7.85
N GLY A 178 3.50 -5.03 -8.78
CA GLY A 178 4.52 -4.73 -9.76
C GLY A 178 5.31 -3.50 -9.31
N VAL A 179 6.62 -3.66 -9.14
CA VAL A 179 7.53 -2.65 -8.61
C VAL A 179 8.55 -2.28 -9.67
N ASP A 180 8.76 -1.01 -9.90
CA ASP A 180 9.82 -0.54 -10.79
C ASP A 180 11.19 -0.95 -10.28
N LYS A 181 11.98 -1.61 -11.13
CA LYS A 181 13.29 -2.19 -10.74
C LYS A 181 14.32 -1.13 -10.35
N ASP A 182 14.19 0.09 -10.86
CA ASP A 182 15.16 1.17 -10.64
C ASP A 182 14.80 1.99 -9.40
N SER A 183 13.56 2.49 -9.34
CA SER A 183 13.09 3.30 -8.21
C SER A 183 12.60 2.46 -7.02
N GLY A 184 12.20 1.20 -7.22
CA GLY A 184 11.58 0.38 -6.17
C GLY A 184 10.20 0.89 -5.72
N LEU A 185 9.53 1.69 -6.57
CA LEU A 185 8.18 2.19 -6.32
C LEU A 185 7.14 1.27 -6.97
N VAL A 186 6.01 1.09 -6.33
CA VAL A 186 4.92 0.24 -6.84
C VAL A 186 4.18 0.98 -7.94
N HIS A 187 4.05 0.35 -9.10
CA HIS A 187 3.26 0.89 -10.21
C HIS A 187 1.96 0.12 -10.45
N THR A 188 1.87 -1.12 -9.99
CA THR A 188 0.67 -1.96 -10.17
C THR A 188 0.38 -2.73 -8.88
N LEU A 189 -0.89 -2.78 -8.50
CA LEU A 189 -1.39 -3.54 -7.36
C LEU A 189 -2.59 -4.38 -7.79
N LYS A 190 -2.60 -5.64 -7.39
CA LYS A 190 -3.77 -6.53 -7.48
C LYS A 190 -3.95 -7.24 -6.15
N VAL A 191 -5.19 -7.32 -5.69
CA VAL A 191 -5.54 -8.00 -4.43
C VAL A 191 -6.40 -9.21 -4.74
N THR A 192 -6.08 -10.34 -4.13
CA THR A 192 -6.80 -11.60 -4.33
C THR A 192 -6.97 -12.33 -3.00
N ALA A 193 -7.80 -13.37 -2.98
CA ALA A 193 -7.75 -14.36 -1.90
C ALA A 193 -6.36 -15.01 -1.83
N ALA A 194 -5.96 -15.46 -0.62
CA ALA A 194 -4.59 -15.95 -0.42
C ALA A 194 -4.24 -17.23 -1.18
N ASN A 195 -5.24 -18.02 -1.59
CA ASN A 195 -5.05 -19.27 -2.34
C ASN A 195 -4.71 -19.08 -3.83
N VAL A 196 -4.84 -17.85 -4.38
CA VAL A 196 -4.48 -17.58 -5.76
C VAL A 196 -2.97 -17.70 -5.94
N HIS A 197 -2.52 -18.44 -6.96
CA HIS A 197 -1.10 -18.64 -7.24
C HIS A 197 -0.45 -17.38 -7.81
N ASP A 198 0.73 -17.03 -7.29
CA ASP A 198 1.43 -15.78 -7.65
C ASP A 198 1.74 -15.71 -9.16
N VAL A 199 2.13 -16.84 -9.78
CA VAL A 199 2.43 -16.93 -11.21
C VAL A 199 1.25 -16.53 -12.10
N THR A 200 -0.01 -16.76 -11.66
CA THR A 200 -1.22 -16.42 -12.44
C THR A 200 -1.50 -14.92 -12.47
N MET A 201 -0.83 -14.16 -11.63
CA MET A 201 -1.00 -12.71 -11.54
C MET A 201 0.07 -11.94 -12.31
N THR A 202 1.07 -12.62 -12.86
CA THR A 202 2.23 -11.98 -13.50
C THR A 202 1.82 -11.03 -14.62
N SER A 203 1.00 -11.49 -15.59
CA SER A 203 0.52 -10.67 -16.71
C SER A 203 -0.23 -9.42 -16.25
N LYS A 204 -1.00 -9.54 -15.17
CA LYS A 204 -1.81 -8.45 -14.60
C LYS A 204 -0.98 -7.41 -13.83
N LEU A 205 0.29 -7.71 -13.55
CA LEU A 205 1.22 -6.82 -12.86
C LEU A 205 2.15 -6.08 -13.82
N LEU A 206 2.19 -6.48 -15.08
CA LEU A 206 3.00 -5.85 -16.11
C LEU A 206 2.23 -4.71 -16.79
N THR A 207 2.97 -3.71 -17.27
CA THR A 207 2.43 -2.54 -17.97
C THR A 207 2.56 -2.67 -19.49
N GLY A 208 3.36 -3.64 -19.98
CA GLY A 208 3.71 -3.79 -21.38
C GLY A 208 4.85 -2.89 -21.85
N GLU A 209 5.44 -2.09 -20.96
CA GLU A 209 6.59 -1.24 -21.26
C GLU A 209 7.93 -1.91 -20.88
N GLU A 210 7.89 -3.04 -20.18
CA GLU A 210 9.04 -3.72 -19.61
C GLU A 210 9.96 -4.34 -20.66
N THR A 211 11.26 -4.32 -20.38
CA THR A 211 12.28 -5.11 -21.09
C THR A 211 12.77 -6.31 -20.27
N VAL A 212 12.48 -6.29 -18.97
CA VAL A 212 12.88 -7.36 -18.03
C VAL A 212 11.90 -7.46 -16.87
N VAL A 213 11.61 -8.69 -16.46
CA VAL A 213 10.76 -9.01 -15.30
C VAL A 213 11.60 -9.84 -14.32
N TYR A 214 11.57 -9.46 -13.06
CA TYR A 214 12.19 -10.19 -11.95
C TYR A 214 11.10 -10.79 -11.05
N GLY A 215 11.29 -12.00 -10.60
CA GLY A 215 10.38 -12.67 -9.66
C GLY A 215 11.11 -13.73 -8.85
N ASP A 216 10.49 -14.17 -7.75
CA ASP A 216 10.97 -15.31 -6.98
C ASP A 216 10.63 -16.65 -7.66
N SER A 217 11.02 -17.75 -7.04
CA SER A 217 10.76 -19.10 -7.58
C SER A 217 9.27 -19.47 -7.66
N GLY A 218 8.36 -18.71 -7.02
CA GLY A 218 6.92 -18.84 -7.15
C GLY A 218 6.38 -18.40 -8.50
N TYR A 219 7.17 -17.63 -9.26
CA TYR A 219 6.86 -17.14 -10.60
C TYR A 219 7.49 -17.97 -11.72
N LEU A 220 8.11 -19.13 -11.42
CA LEU A 220 8.68 -20.02 -12.45
C LEU A 220 7.61 -20.47 -13.43
N GLY A 221 7.93 -20.31 -14.72
CA GLY A 221 7.02 -20.64 -15.81
C GLY A 221 6.06 -19.53 -16.20
N ALA A 222 6.16 -18.34 -15.61
CA ALA A 222 5.32 -17.19 -15.97
C ALA A 222 5.39 -16.87 -17.47
N GLU A 223 6.55 -17.00 -18.09
CA GLU A 223 6.81 -16.76 -19.51
C GLU A 223 6.18 -17.80 -20.45
N LYS A 224 5.76 -18.96 -19.92
CA LYS A 224 5.19 -20.07 -20.68
C LYS A 224 3.67 -20.14 -20.62
N ARG A 225 3.04 -19.23 -19.87
CA ARG A 225 1.59 -19.19 -19.74
C ARG A 225 0.95 -18.61 -20.99
N GLU A 226 -0.28 -19.00 -21.27
CA GLU A 226 -1.07 -18.46 -22.38
C GLU A 226 -1.29 -16.95 -22.28
N ASP A 227 -1.43 -16.43 -21.05
CA ASP A 227 -1.62 -15.01 -20.76
C ASP A 227 -0.30 -14.24 -20.59
N ALA A 228 0.86 -14.87 -20.88
CA ALA A 228 2.17 -14.22 -20.71
C ALA A 228 2.40 -13.06 -21.68
N ILE A 229 2.81 -11.93 -21.16
CA ILE A 229 3.29 -10.80 -21.97
C ILE A 229 4.77 -11.02 -22.27
N ILE A 230 5.07 -11.59 -23.46
CA ILE A 230 6.45 -11.93 -23.88
C ILE A 230 7.10 -10.85 -24.74
N THR A 231 6.31 -9.92 -25.26
CA THR A 231 6.77 -8.80 -26.10
C THR A 231 6.18 -7.51 -25.54
N ASN A 232 7.00 -6.49 -25.45
CA ASN A 232 6.53 -5.17 -24.97
C ASN A 232 5.89 -4.37 -26.13
N HIS A 233 5.31 -3.21 -25.78
CA HIS A 233 4.65 -2.32 -26.75
C HIS A 233 5.57 -1.80 -27.87
N SER A 234 6.89 -1.88 -27.70
CA SER A 234 7.90 -1.53 -28.72
C SER A 234 8.35 -2.72 -29.56
N GLY A 235 7.69 -3.88 -29.46
CA GLY A 235 8.03 -5.10 -30.17
C GLY A 235 9.27 -5.84 -29.65
N LYS A 236 9.83 -5.45 -28.51
CA LYS A 236 11.02 -6.10 -27.93
C LYS A 236 10.61 -7.23 -27.01
N HIS A 237 11.33 -8.36 -27.10
CA HIS A 237 11.15 -9.50 -26.22
C HIS A 237 11.46 -9.16 -24.76
N ILE A 238 10.56 -9.51 -23.85
CA ILE A 238 10.70 -9.32 -22.41
C ILE A 238 11.51 -10.47 -21.81
N ARG A 239 12.58 -10.16 -21.10
CA ARG A 239 13.43 -11.16 -20.45
C ARG A 239 12.93 -11.47 -19.04
N TYR A 240 12.45 -12.68 -18.78
CA TYR A 240 12.07 -13.14 -17.45
C TYR A 240 13.28 -13.64 -16.67
N LYS A 241 13.64 -12.97 -15.61
CA LYS A 241 14.73 -13.28 -14.69
C LYS A 241 14.20 -13.80 -13.36
N ILE A 242 13.58 -14.97 -13.40
CA ILE A 242 13.00 -15.62 -12.23
C ILE A 242 14.06 -16.38 -11.46
N ASN A 243 14.08 -16.31 -10.11
CA ASN A 243 14.99 -17.08 -9.28
C ASN A 243 14.69 -18.57 -9.37
N ARG A 244 15.74 -19.39 -9.35
CA ARG A 244 15.65 -20.85 -9.33
C ARG A 244 15.30 -21.35 -7.91
N ARG A 245 14.68 -22.53 -7.85
CA ARG A 245 14.47 -23.21 -6.56
C ARG A 245 15.81 -23.70 -5.99
N PRO A 246 15.99 -23.72 -4.64
CA PRO A 246 17.23 -24.18 -4.02
C PRO A 246 17.68 -25.60 -4.48
N SER A 247 16.73 -26.50 -4.76
CA SER A 247 17.00 -27.85 -5.27
C SER A 247 17.69 -27.85 -6.64
N GLN A 248 17.46 -26.84 -7.47
CA GLN A 248 18.07 -26.70 -8.80
C GLN A 248 19.50 -26.13 -8.75
N MET A 249 19.90 -25.55 -7.61
CA MET A 249 21.20 -24.93 -7.39
C MET A 249 22.33 -25.96 -7.14
N LYS A 250 21.97 -27.19 -6.80
CA LYS A 250 22.93 -28.25 -6.42
C LYS A 250 23.43 -29.09 -7.59
N LYS A 251 22.97 -28.80 -8.81
CA LYS A 251 23.33 -29.59 -10.01
C LYS A 251 24.58 -29.02 -10.73
N GLY A 252 25.48 -29.89 -11.17
CA GLY A 252 26.66 -29.53 -11.97
C GLY A 252 27.97 -29.44 -11.17
N SER A 253 29.08 -29.08 -11.87
CA SER A 253 30.41 -28.93 -11.26
C SER A 253 30.46 -27.74 -10.27
N ALA A 254 31.47 -27.74 -9.40
CA ALA A 254 31.68 -26.65 -8.43
C ALA A 254 31.77 -25.25 -9.11
N ARG A 255 32.46 -25.17 -10.25
CA ARG A 255 32.56 -23.92 -11.04
C ARG A 255 31.21 -23.47 -11.59
N SER A 256 30.39 -24.39 -12.10
CA SER A 256 29.04 -24.12 -12.59
C SER A 256 28.12 -23.67 -11.47
N GLN A 257 28.19 -24.31 -10.30
CA GLN A 257 27.43 -23.92 -9.13
C GLN A 257 27.82 -22.54 -8.61
N ALA A 258 29.10 -22.18 -8.59
CA ALA A 258 29.56 -20.85 -8.18
C ALA A 258 29.05 -19.75 -9.15
N GLN A 259 29.12 -19.99 -10.46
CA GLN A 259 28.54 -19.05 -11.44
C GLN A 259 27.05 -18.90 -11.32
N LEU A 260 26.33 -20.00 -11.07
CA LEU A 260 24.88 -19.98 -10.86
C LEU A 260 24.52 -19.20 -9.59
N LYS A 261 25.21 -19.43 -8.46
CA LYS A 261 25.02 -18.68 -7.22
C LYS A 261 25.19 -17.18 -7.44
N ARG A 262 26.22 -16.76 -8.18
CA ARG A 262 26.44 -15.34 -8.50
C ARG A 262 25.24 -14.74 -9.28
N ARG A 263 24.79 -15.42 -10.33
CA ARG A 263 23.61 -14.98 -11.12
C ARG A 263 22.34 -14.90 -10.29
N GLU A 264 22.09 -15.86 -9.41
CA GLU A 264 20.93 -15.85 -8.53
C GLU A 264 21.04 -14.74 -7.46
N HIS A 265 22.23 -14.46 -6.95
CA HIS A 265 22.49 -13.35 -6.05
C HIS A 265 22.19 -11.99 -6.72
N GLU A 266 22.62 -11.79 -7.96
CA GLU A 266 22.32 -10.59 -8.75
C GLU A 266 20.80 -10.37 -8.90
N LYS A 267 20.03 -11.43 -9.20
CA LYS A 267 18.56 -11.35 -9.25
C LYS A 267 17.94 -11.00 -7.89
N SER A 268 18.41 -11.65 -6.83
CA SER A 268 17.92 -11.42 -5.47
C SER A 268 18.22 -10.01 -4.98
N SER A 269 19.38 -9.44 -5.32
CA SER A 269 19.75 -8.07 -5.00
C SER A 269 18.78 -7.06 -5.63
N VAL A 270 18.37 -7.26 -6.89
CA VAL A 270 17.36 -6.41 -7.53
C VAL A 270 15.99 -6.55 -6.82
N ARG A 271 15.61 -7.80 -6.50
CA ARG A 271 14.33 -8.09 -5.83
C ARG A 271 14.23 -7.53 -4.40
N ALA A 272 15.33 -7.38 -3.70
CA ALA A 272 15.37 -6.85 -2.35
C ALA A 272 14.67 -5.48 -2.22
N LYS A 273 14.53 -4.72 -3.31
CA LYS A 273 13.80 -3.44 -3.33
C LYS A 273 12.33 -3.56 -2.95
N VAL A 274 11.70 -4.71 -3.21
CA VAL A 274 10.30 -4.98 -2.83
C VAL A 274 10.13 -4.99 -1.31
N GLU A 275 11.14 -5.45 -0.58
CA GLU A 275 11.10 -5.52 0.88
C GLU A 275 10.93 -4.14 1.52
N HIS A 276 11.45 -3.07 0.88
CA HIS A 276 11.28 -1.70 1.38
C HIS A 276 9.80 -1.29 1.37
N VAL A 277 9.07 -1.63 0.32
CA VAL A 277 7.64 -1.31 0.20
C VAL A 277 6.82 -2.10 1.21
N PHE A 278 7.06 -3.42 1.30
CA PHE A 278 6.40 -4.26 2.29
C PHE A 278 6.78 -3.84 3.72
N GLY A 279 8.01 -3.38 3.94
CA GLY A 279 8.46 -2.81 5.21
C GLY A 279 7.66 -1.56 5.62
N VAL A 280 7.31 -0.69 4.67
CA VAL A 280 6.43 0.45 4.95
C VAL A 280 5.03 -0.02 5.30
N VAL A 281 4.41 -0.88 4.48
CA VAL A 281 3.01 -1.30 4.70
C VAL A 281 2.87 -2.16 5.97
N LYS A 282 3.73 -3.15 6.17
CA LYS A 282 3.63 -4.09 7.31
C LYS A 282 4.38 -3.64 8.57
N GLY A 283 5.42 -2.83 8.41
CA GLY A 283 6.23 -2.32 9.52
C GLY A 283 5.76 -0.94 9.97
N LEU A 284 5.90 0.09 9.14
CA LEU A 284 5.56 1.47 9.49
C LEU A 284 4.05 1.63 9.72
N PHE A 285 3.21 1.19 8.77
CA PHE A 285 1.74 1.27 8.89
C PHE A 285 1.15 0.10 9.70
N ARG A 286 1.95 -0.89 10.11
CA ARG A 286 1.54 -2.05 10.92
C ARG A 286 0.37 -2.85 10.32
N TYR A 287 0.18 -2.80 9.00
CA TYR A 287 -0.92 -3.49 8.32
C TYR A 287 -0.54 -4.93 7.97
N ARG A 288 -0.56 -5.81 8.96
CA ARG A 288 -0.29 -7.26 8.82
C ARG A 288 -1.55 -8.11 8.82
N LYS A 289 -2.64 -7.57 9.38
CA LYS A 289 -3.94 -8.23 9.53
C LYS A 289 -5.06 -7.29 9.10
N THR A 290 -6.06 -7.84 8.41
CA THR A 290 -7.22 -7.08 7.94
C THR A 290 -8.10 -6.61 9.10
N ARG A 291 -8.69 -5.43 8.97
CA ARG A 291 -9.69 -4.90 9.90
C ARG A 291 -11.11 -5.04 9.36
N TYR A 292 -11.26 -5.01 8.05
CA TYR A 292 -12.55 -5.08 7.38
C TYR A 292 -12.71 -6.41 6.67
N ARG A 293 -13.94 -6.85 6.45
CA ARG A 293 -14.26 -8.02 5.64
C ARG A 293 -14.51 -7.63 4.19
N GLY A 294 -14.25 -8.54 3.29
CA GLY A 294 -14.56 -8.44 1.87
C GLY A 294 -13.41 -7.91 1.02
N LEU A 295 -13.21 -8.55 -0.14
CA LEU A 295 -12.13 -8.26 -1.09
C LEU A 295 -12.12 -6.80 -1.54
N ARG A 296 -13.31 -6.21 -1.79
CA ARG A 296 -13.45 -4.82 -2.21
C ARG A 296 -12.85 -3.84 -1.20
N LYS A 297 -13.16 -4.02 0.09
CA LYS A 297 -12.62 -3.16 1.16
C LYS A 297 -11.12 -3.34 1.35
N GLN A 298 -10.62 -4.59 1.16
CA GLN A 298 -9.17 -4.86 1.23
C GLN A 298 -8.43 -4.24 0.05
N THR A 299 -8.99 -4.33 -1.16
CA THR A 299 -8.43 -3.69 -2.35
C THR A 299 -8.33 -2.18 -2.17
N ALA A 300 -9.40 -1.55 -1.72
CA ALA A 300 -9.43 -0.11 -1.43
C ALA A 300 -8.38 0.28 -0.36
N LYS A 301 -8.34 -0.43 0.77
CA LYS A 301 -7.36 -0.19 1.85
C LYS A 301 -5.92 -0.31 1.35
N LEU A 302 -5.60 -1.37 0.61
CA LEU A 302 -4.24 -1.60 0.10
C LEU A 302 -3.86 -0.56 -0.96
N ASN A 303 -4.76 -0.13 -1.84
CA ASN A 303 -4.48 0.97 -2.77
C ASN A 303 -4.06 2.25 -2.03
N MET A 304 -4.78 2.63 -0.97
CA MET A 304 -4.40 3.79 -0.15
C MET A 304 -3.04 3.59 0.53
N LEU A 305 -2.80 2.42 1.13
CA LEU A 305 -1.53 2.14 1.81
C LEU A 305 -0.34 2.16 0.85
N PHE A 306 -0.48 1.60 -0.36
CA PHE A 306 0.59 1.62 -1.35
C PHE A 306 0.78 3.01 -1.99
N ALA A 307 -0.28 3.82 -2.11
CA ALA A 307 -0.17 5.23 -2.50
C ALA A 307 0.70 6.00 -1.50
N LEU A 308 0.39 5.90 -0.21
CA LEU A 308 1.14 6.54 0.87
C LEU A 308 2.58 5.99 0.97
N ALA A 309 2.77 4.67 0.81
CA ALA A 309 4.09 4.06 0.82
C ALA A 309 4.97 4.59 -0.31
N ASN A 310 4.43 4.75 -1.51
CA ASN A 310 5.14 5.32 -2.64
C ASN A 310 5.58 6.78 -2.37
N LEU A 311 4.69 7.62 -1.85
CA LEU A 311 5.00 9.00 -1.50
C LEU A 311 6.13 9.07 -0.45
N ILE A 312 6.04 8.28 0.62
CA ILE A 312 7.06 8.23 1.68
C ILE A 312 8.41 7.72 1.14
N LEU A 313 8.40 6.68 0.31
CA LEU A 313 9.63 6.12 -0.25
C LEU A 313 10.29 7.06 -1.25
N ALA A 314 9.51 7.77 -2.05
CA ALA A 314 10.00 8.77 -2.97
C ALA A 314 10.62 9.97 -2.21
N ASP A 315 9.95 10.47 -1.17
CA ASP A 315 10.44 11.56 -0.34
C ASP A 315 11.75 11.21 0.39
N ARG A 316 11.82 10.02 1.03
CA ARG A 316 13.03 9.53 1.72
C ARG A 316 14.28 9.46 0.81
N ARG A 317 14.09 9.42 -0.48
CA ARG A 317 15.17 9.43 -1.48
C ARG A 317 15.42 10.81 -2.05
N CYS A 318 14.85 11.86 -1.45
CA CYS A 318 14.92 13.24 -1.92
C CYS A 318 14.44 13.40 -3.39
N LEU A 319 13.47 12.59 -3.80
CA LEU A 319 12.97 12.56 -5.18
C LEU A 319 11.69 13.40 -5.36
N LEU A 320 11.09 13.88 -4.26
CA LEU A 320 9.88 14.72 -4.29
C LEU A 320 10.17 16.22 -4.08
N ALA A 321 11.40 16.55 -3.73
CA ALA A 321 11.85 17.93 -3.55
C ALA A 321 11.87 18.71 -4.87
#